data_bfd7a9a16809cdd570dfd5a97831269e
#
_entry.id   bfd7a9a16809cdd570dfd5a97831269e
#
_cell.length_a   1.000
_cell.length_b   1.000
_cell.length_c   1.000
_cell.angle_alpha   90.00
_cell.angle_beta   90.00
_cell.angle_gamma   90.00
#
_symmetry.space_group_name_H-M   'P 1'
#
loop_
_entity.id
_entity.type
_entity.pdbx_description
1 polymer ?
#
loop_
_entity_poly.entity_id
_entity_poly.type
_entity_poly.pdbx_seq_one_letter_code
_entity_poly.pdbx_strand_id
1 'polypeptide(L)'
;VALNALLDQRAPMEALFTLSMVMRFPECTIERPPRWMPPGWNDHLRDFYQAADLPNFWAAESDDWNKALTDAQKTFATVQFKPFLQSFIGEITERFYIFPNISYPTDYELCLRLGGDLVVVIPPRLAWGESPPWPYDEDPAHLYRAALLQIGRSLVMNYLRIHADKIGEVSQQPLPIGDQFQSMYPTWQEQFTNLFVAG
;
A
#
# COMPACT_ATOMS: atom_id res chain seq x y z
N VAL A 1 -13.23 -2.89 21.70
CA VAL A 1 -12.20 -3.96 21.72
C VAL A 1 -11.63 -4.16 20.32
N ALA A 2 -12.47 -4.42 19.31
CA ALA A 2 -12.01 -4.75 17.95
C ALA A 2 -11.21 -3.60 17.28
N LEU A 3 -11.73 -2.37 17.33
CA LEU A 3 -11.02 -1.20 16.78
C LEU A 3 -9.69 -0.94 17.49
N ASN A 4 -9.64 -1.09 18.81
CA ASN A 4 -8.39 -0.91 19.55
C ASN A 4 -7.33 -1.93 19.13
N ALA A 5 -7.72 -3.21 18.93
CA ALA A 5 -6.79 -4.23 18.46
C ALA A 5 -6.17 -3.91 17.08
N LEU A 6 -6.92 -3.24 16.20
CA LEU A 6 -6.39 -2.72 14.93
C LEU A 6 -5.48 -1.52 15.17
N LEU A 7 -5.91 -0.55 15.97
CA LEU A 7 -5.14 0.68 16.23
C LEU A 7 -3.84 0.43 17.00
N ASP A 8 -3.77 -0.66 17.76
CA ASP A 8 -2.56 -1.10 18.47
C ASP A 8 -1.51 -1.74 17.54
N GLN A 9 -1.84 -1.94 16.25
CA GLN A 9 -0.85 -2.42 15.28
C GLN A 9 0.17 -1.32 14.98
N ARG A 10 1.42 -1.71 14.65
CA ARG A 10 2.48 -0.77 14.24
C ARG A 10 2.08 0.04 13.00
N ALA A 11 1.35 -0.58 12.08
CA ALA A 11 0.87 0.01 10.84
C ALA A 11 -0.63 -0.33 10.67
N PRO A 12 -1.53 0.42 11.32
CA PRO A 12 -2.95 0.08 11.35
C PRO A 12 -3.62 0.11 9.96
N MET A 13 -3.22 1.04 9.10
CA MET A 13 -3.79 1.14 7.75
C MET A 13 -3.39 -0.04 6.89
N GLU A 14 -2.12 -0.43 6.90
CA GLU A 14 -1.64 -1.61 6.19
C GLU A 14 -2.30 -2.89 6.72
N ALA A 15 -2.51 -2.98 8.03
CA ALA A 15 -3.22 -4.09 8.64
C ALA A 15 -4.67 -4.17 8.15
N LEU A 16 -5.37 -3.03 8.09
CA LEU A 16 -6.74 -2.93 7.61
C LEU A 16 -6.85 -3.31 6.13
N PHE A 17 -6.01 -2.73 5.27
CA PHE A 17 -6.01 -3.04 3.84
C PHE A 17 -5.62 -4.50 3.59
N THR A 18 -4.63 -5.03 4.30
CA THR A 18 -4.28 -6.46 4.22
C THR A 18 -5.47 -7.34 4.57
N LEU A 19 -6.19 -6.99 5.64
CA LEU A 19 -7.37 -7.73 6.07
C LEU A 19 -8.46 -7.71 5.00
N SER A 20 -8.76 -6.53 4.43
CA SER A 20 -9.77 -6.39 3.38
C SER A 20 -9.44 -7.17 2.11
N MET A 21 -8.16 -7.23 1.73
CA MET A 21 -7.71 -7.97 0.53
C MET A 21 -7.80 -9.50 0.67
N VAL A 22 -7.78 -10.02 1.89
CA VAL A 22 -7.87 -11.48 2.14
C VAL A 22 -9.25 -11.91 2.61
N MET A 23 -10.15 -10.97 2.83
CA MET A 23 -11.51 -11.23 3.27
C MET A 23 -12.40 -11.66 2.12
N ARG A 24 -13.28 -12.63 2.36
CA ARG A 24 -14.30 -13.08 1.41
C ARG A 24 -15.65 -12.46 1.77
N PHE A 25 -16.18 -11.70 0.86
CA PHE A 25 -17.52 -11.13 0.96
C PHE A 25 -18.55 -12.01 0.21
N PRO A 26 -19.82 -12.06 0.63
CA PRO A 26 -20.45 -11.29 1.72
C PRO A 26 -20.28 -11.91 3.13
N GLU A 27 -19.71 -13.10 3.26
CA GLU A 27 -19.64 -13.84 4.51
C GLU A 27 -18.65 -13.22 5.53
N CYS A 28 -17.84 -12.25 5.11
CA CYS A 28 -16.78 -11.61 5.90
C CYS A 28 -15.83 -12.63 6.54
N THR A 29 -15.47 -13.69 5.79
CA THR A 29 -14.63 -14.76 6.29
C THR A 29 -13.17 -14.59 5.86
N ILE A 30 -12.25 -15.04 6.70
CA ILE A 30 -10.81 -15.01 6.47
C ILE A 30 -10.27 -16.40 6.76
N GLU A 31 -9.58 -17.02 5.79
CA GLU A 31 -9.05 -18.39 5.96
C GLU A 31 -8.01 -18.50 7.08
N ARG A 32 -7.16 -17.47 7.16
CA ARG A 32 -6.07 -17.39 8.14
C ARG A 32 -6.10 -16.04 8.83
N PRO A 33 -6.95 -15.91 9.88
CA PRO A 33 -7.06 -14.65 10.59
C PRO A 33 -5.73 -14.29 11.25
N PRO A 34 -5.33 -13.01 11.23
CA PRO A 34 -4.14 -12.55 11.92
C PRO A 34 -4.30 -12.71 13.43
N ARG A 35 -3.18 -12.94 14.13
CA ARG A 35 -3.19 -13.19 15.58
C ARG A 35 -3.76 -12.05 16.43
N TRP A 36 -3.70 -10.83 15.92
CA TRP A 36 -4.23 -9.65 16.61
C TRP A 36 -5.76 -9.52 16.50
N MET A 37 -6.38 -10.25 15.56
CA MET A 37 -7.82 -10.16 15.31
C MET A 37 -8.58 -10.81 16.47
N PRO A 38 -9.44 -10.05 17.18
CA PRO A 38 -10.20 -10.60 18.30
C PRO A 38 -11.27 -11.58 17.83
N PRO A 39 -11.67 -12.51 18.69
CA PRO A 39 -12.82 -13.39 18.43
C PRO A 39 -14.09 -12.59 18.10
N GLY A 40 -14.89 -13.07 17.15
CA GLY A 40 -16.15 -12.41 16.76
C GLY A 40 -15.98 -11.21 15.80
N TRP A 41 -14.75 -10.88 15.38
CA TRP A 41 -14.50 -9.82 14.41
C TRP A 41 -15.30 -10.01 13.12
N ASN A 42 -15.32 -11.22 12.58
CA ASN A 42 -16.06 -11.54 11.34
C ASN A 42 -17.56 -11.30 11.49
N ASP A 43 -18.12 -11.59 12.65
CA ASP A 43 -19.55 -11.37 12.91
C ASP A 43 -19.86 -9.87 12.95
N HIS A 44 -19.03 -9.08 13.63
CA HIS A 44 -19.16 -7.62 13.64
C HIS A 44 -19.01 -7.00 12.26
N LEU A 45 -18.10 -7.49 11.43
CA LEU A 45 -17.96 -7.02 10.06
C LEU A 45 -19.16 -7.39 9.19
N ARG A 46 -19.71 -8.58 9.36
CA ARG A 46 -20.92 -9.02 8.66
C ARG A 46 -22.14 -8.18 9.07
N ASP A 47 -22.29 -7.93 10.36
CA ASP A 47 -23.35 -7.08 10.88
C ASP A 47 -23.23 -5.65 10.32
N PHE A 48 -22.01 -5.10 10.28
CA PHE A 48 -21.74 -3.81 9.68
C PHE A 48 -22.03 -3.80 8.17
N TYR A 49 -21.58 -4.82 7.43
CA TYR A 49 -21.80 -4.97 6.00
C TYR A 49 -23.30 -4.93 5.66
N GLN A 50 -24.12 -5.61 6.47
CA GLN A 50 -25.57 -5.64 6.31
C GLN A 50 -26.24 -4.33 6.76
N ALA A 51 -25.86 -3.83 7.94
CA ALA A 51 -26.49 -2.63 8.52
C ALA A 51 -26.17 -1.35 7.73
N ALA A 52 -24.99 -1.26 7.14
CA ALA A 52 -24.56 -0.15 6.29
C ALA A 52 -24.99 -0.32 4.82
N ASP A 53 -25.65 -1.43 4.47
CA ASP A 53 -26.09 -1.75 3.11
C ASP A 53 -24.96 -1.58 2.06
N LEU A 54 -23.78 -2.09 2.39
CA LEU A 54 -22.60 -1.94 1.54
C LEU A 54 -22.77 -2.44 0.10
N PRO A 55 -23.55 -3.50 -0.19
CA PRO A 55 -23.83 -3.90 -1.57
C PRO A 55 -24.47 -2.80 -2.42
N ASN A 56 -25.47 -2.12 -1.90
CA ASN A 56 -26.13 -1.02 -2.62
C ASN A 56 -25.22 0.22 -2.71
N PHE A 57 -24.44 0.51 -1.66
CA PHE A 57 -23.42 1.55 -1.71
C PHE A 57 -22.41 1.28 -2.83
N TRP A 58 -21.84 0.08 -2.90
CA TRP A 58 -20.87 -0.27 -3.95
C TRP A 58 -21.48 -0.29 -5.34
N ALA A 59 -22.76 -0.71 -5.46
CA ALA A 59 -23.45 -0.66 -6.73
C ALA A 59 -23.66 0.79 -7.21
N ALA A 60 -23.96 1.71 -6.30
CA ALA A 60 -24.13 3.13 -6.62
C ALA A 60 -22.80 3.80 -7.04
N GLU A 61 -21.69 3.39 -6.45
CA GLU A 61 -20.35 3.94 -6.75
C GLU A 61 -19.65 3.22 -7.91
N SER A 62 -20.27 2.20 -8.50
CA SER A 62 -19.61 1.30 -9.47
C SER A 62 -19.06 2.00 -10.69
N ASP A 63 -19.72 3.04 -11.19
CA ASP A 63 -19.30 3.79 -12.39
C ASP A 63 -18.01 4.57 -12.12
N ASP A 64 -17.89 5.20 -10.96
CA ASP A 64 -16.70 5.94 -10.56
C ASP A 64 -15.50 5.00 -10.34
N TRP A 65 -15.73 3.84 -9.72
CA TRP A 65 -14.71 2.81 -9.57
C TRP A 65 -14.26 2.23 -10.92
N ASN A 66 -15.21 1.94 -11.83
CA ASN A 66 -14.90 1.43 -13.16
C ASN A 66 -14.13 2.46 -13.99
N LYS A 67 -14.49 3.74 -13.87
CA LYS A 67 -13.75 4.82 -14.50
C LYS A 67 -12.32 4.89 -13.96
N ALA A 68 -12.14 4.94 -12.65
CA ALA A 68 -10.83 4.97 -12.02
C ALA A 68 -9.95 3.78 -12.44
N LEU A 69 -10.52 2.58 -12.48
CA LEU A 69 -9.82 1.38 -12.93
C LEU A 69 -9.40 1.48 -14.41
N THR A 70 -10.28 1.95 -15.27
CA THR A 70 -10.01 2.11 -16.71
C THR A 70 -8.90 3.15 -16.96
N ASP A 71 -8.98 4.30 -16.28
CA ASP A 71 -7.98 5.37 -16.38
C ASP A 71 -6.62 4.89 -15.85
N ALA A 72 -6.59 4.19 -14.72
CA ALA A 72 -5.37 3.59 -14.17
C ALA A 72 -4.78 2.53 -15.11
N GLN A 73 -5.60 1.62 -15.66
CA GLN A 73 -5.14 0.62 -16.63
C GLN A 73 -4.51 1.26 -17.86
N LYS A 74 -5.13 2.28 -18.43
CA LYS A 74 -4.61 3.05 -19.56
C LYS A 74 -3.27 3.69 -19.22
N THR A 75 -3.16 4.31 -18.05
CA THR A 75 -1.94 4.96 -17.58
C THR A 75 -0.79 3.96 -17.41
N PHE A 76 -1.04 2.83 -16.77
CA PHE A 76 0.02 1.84 -16.49
C PHE A 76 0.30 0.88 -17.65
N ALA A 77 -0.50 0.85 -18.71
CA ALA A 77 -0.33 -0.08 -19.83
C ALA A 77 1.02 0.02 -20.55
N THR A 78 1.65 1.19 -20.56
CA THR A 78 2.91 1.46 -21.25
C THR A 78 4.15 1.37 -20.35
N VAL A 79 3.98 1.14 -19.06
CA VAL A 79 5.07 1.18 -18.07
C VAL A 79 5.47 -0.22 -17.64
N GLN A 80 6.76 -0.47 -17.62
CA GLN A 80 7.35 -1.73 -17.18
C GLN A 80 8.24 -1.50 -15.96
N PHE A 81 7.64 -1.42 -14.77
CA PHE A 81 8.37 -1.18 -13.52
C PHE A 81 9.38 -2.27 -13.19
N LYS A 82 9.06 -3.54 -13.48
CA LYS A 82 9.91 -4.67 -13.11
C LYS A 82 11.26 -4.63 -13.81
N PRO A 83 11.37 -4.51 -15.15
CA PRO A 83 12.66 -4.36 -15.83
C PRO A 83 13.46 -3.12 -15.37
N PHE A 84 12.77 -2.02 -15.10
CA PHE A 84 13.42 -0.82 -14.58
C PHE A 84 14.04 -1.08 -13.20
N LEU A 85 13.29 -1.60 -12.25
CA LEU A 85 13.76 -1.86 -10.89
C LEU A 85 14.83 -2.96 -10.82
N GLN A 86 14.76 -3.96 -11.69
CA GLN A 86 15.76 -5.04 -11.75
C GLN A 86 17.17 -4.54 -12.03
N SER A 87 17.33 -3.42 -12.73
CA SER A 87 18.64 -2.82 -12.99
C SER A 87 19.32 -2.30 -11.71
N PHE A 88 18.57 -2.04 -10.65
CA PHE A 88 19.09 -1.52 -9.38
C PHE A 88 19.18 -2.57 -8.28
N ILE A 89 18.22 -3.47 -8.20
CA ILE A 89 18.08 -4.40 -7.07
C ILE A 89 18.21 -5.88 -7.46
N GLY A 90 18.47 -6.18 -8.74
CA GLY A 90 18.64 -7.53 -9.24
C GLY A 90 17.31 -8.23 -9.51
N GLU A 91 17.30 -9.56 -9.41
CA GLU A 91 16.13 -10.36 -9.76
C GLU A 91 14.92 -10.04 -8.85
N ILE A 92 13.78 -9.80 -9.50
CA ILE A 92 12.50 -9.55 -8.83
C ILE A 92 11.54 -10.67 -9.24
N THR A 93 11.12 -11.46 -8.26
CA THR A 93 10.18 -12.59 -8.47
C THR A 93 8.74 -12.18 -8.24
N GLU A 94 8.52 -11.12 -7.47
CA GLU A 94 7.21 -10.60 -7.11
C GLU A 94 6.40 -10.15 -8.32
N ARG A 95 5.08 -10.34 -8.28
CA ARG A 95 4.12 -9.72 -9.19
C ARG A 95 3.64 -8.41 -8.57
N PHE A 96 3.39 -7.42 -9.43
CA PHE A 96 2.91 -6.10 -8.98
C PHE A 96 1.46 -5.92 -9.39
N TYR A 97 0.63 -5.56 -8.43
CA TYR A 97 -0.75 -5.17 -8.62
C TYR A 97 -0.93 -3.74 -8.16
N ILE A 98 -1.59 -2.93 -8.97
CA ILE A 98 -1.86 -1.53 -8.66
C ILE A 98 -3.37 -1.36 -8.57
N PHE A 99 -3.81 -0.87 -7.41
CA PHE A 99 -5.22 -0.61 -7.13
C PHE A 99 -5.45 0.89 -7.00
N PRO A 100 -6.25 1.50 -7.88
CA PRO A 100 -6.71 2.85 -7.66
C PRO A 100 -7.60 2.88 -6.43
N ASN A 101 -7.48 3.90 -5.59
CA ASN A 101 -8.33 4.11 -4.42
C ASN A 101 -8.99 5.48 -4.49
N ILE A 102 -10.28 5.52 -4.78
CA ILE A 102 -11.09 6.74 -4.83
C ILE A 102 -11.85 7.02 -3.54
N SER A 103 -11.76 6.10 -2.57
CA SER A 103 -12.36 6.24 -1.25
C SER A 103 -11.36 6.72 -0.21
N TYR A 104 -11.86 7.03 0.98
CA TYR A 104 -11.01 7.38 2.12
C TYR A 104 -10.08 6.20 2.53
N PRO A 105 -8.83 6.46 2.92
CA PRO A 105 -8.16 7.77 2.91
C PRO A 105 -7.70 8.16 1.50
N THR A 106 -8.00 9.39 1.09
CA THR A 106 -7.77 9.89 -0.29
C THR A 106 -6.34 10.35 -0.56
N ASP A 107 -5.48 10.36 0.45
CA ASP A 107 -4.10 10.85 0.39
C ASP A 107 -3.08 9.80 0.87
N TYR A 108 -3.52 8.55 1.08
CA TYR A 108 -2.68 7.51 1.66
C TYR A 108 -2.23 6.47 0.62
N GLU A 109 -0.97 6.56 0.24
CA GLU A 109 -0.32 5.56 -0.61
C GLU A 109 0.26 4.44 0.26
N LEU A 110 0.06 3.19 -0.13
CA LEU A 110 0.65 2.07 0.59
C LEU A 110 1.01 0.89 -0.33
N CYS A 111 1.92 0.05 0.14
CA CYS A 111 2.27 -1.21 -0.51
C CYS A 111 2.13 -2.37 0.47
N LEU A 112 1.35 -3.36 0.10
CA LEU A 112 1.12 -4.58 0.87
C LEU A 112 1.86 -5.75 0.23
N ARG A 113 2.42 -6.63 1.06
CA ARG A 113 2.97 -7.90 0.61
C ARG A 113 2.00 -9.03 0.93
N LEU A 114 1.44 -9.64 -0.10
CA LEU A 114 0.51 -10.77 0.00
C LEU A 114 1.16 -12.01 -0.64
N GLY A 115 1.83 -12.81 0.17
CA GLY A 115 2.60 -13.95 -0.34
C GLY A 115 3.74 -13.50 -1.29
N GLY A 116 3.66 -13.91 -2.57
CA GLY A 116 4.61 -13.52 -3.62
C GLY A 116 4.23 -12.27 -4.40
N ASP A 117 3.22 -11.53 -3.95
CA ASP A 117 2.69 -10.38 -4.65
C ASP A 117 2.93 -9.08 -3.87
N LEU A 118 3.16 -7.98 -4.59
CA LEU A 118 3.13 -6.63 -4.07
C LEU A 118 1.87 -5.93 -4.59
N VAL A 119 1.04 -5.49 -3.67
CA VAL A 119 -0.20 -4.78 -3.96
C VAL A 119 -0.02 -3.34 -3.54
N VAL A 120 -0.05 -2.45 -4.50
CA VAL A 120 0.08 -1.00 -4.28
C VAL A 120 -1.29 -0.37 -4.38
N VAL A 121 -1.67 0.38 -3.36
CA VAL A 121 -2.90 1.16 -3.34
C VAL A 121 -2.53 2.62 -3.50
N ILE A 122 -3.07 3.27 -4.52
CA ILE A 122 -2.73 4.64 -4.89
C ILE A 122 -4.01 5.47 -4.98
N PRO A 123 -4.12 6.56 -4.22
CA PRO A 123 -5.18 7.54 -4.39
C PRO A 123 -4.95 8.39 -5.65
N PRO A 124 -5.99 9.05 -6.18
CA PRO A 124 -5.83 10.03 -7.25
C PRO A 124 -5.07 11.25 -6.72
N ARG A 125 -4.47 12.03 -7.63
CA ARG A 125 -3.90 13.31 -7.24
C ARG A 125 -4.99 14.25 -6.72
N LEU A 126 -4.77 14.82 -5.53
CA LEU A 126 -5.69 15.80 -4.97
C LEU A 126 -5.64 17.11 -5.78
N ALA A 127 -6.81 17.65 -6.05
CA ALA A 127 -6.96 18.99 -6.63
C ALA A 127 -6.86 20.07 -5.54
N TRP A 128 -6.69 21.31 -5.95
CA TRP A 128 -6.67 22.44 -5.05
C TRP A 128 -8.10 22.86 -4.62
N GLY A 129 -8.26 23.17 -3.35
CA GLY A 129 -9.52 23.65 -2.80
C GLY A 129 -10.62 22.58 -2.77
N GLU A 130 -11.84 22.93 -3.17
CA GLU A 130 -13.02 22.06 -3.17
C GLU A 130 -13.23 21.30 -4.49
N SER A 131 -12.26 21.39 -5.41
CA SER A 131 -12.35 20.68 -6.69
C SER A 131 -12.24 19.16 -6.48
N PRO A 132 -12.94 18.34 -7.29
CA PRO A 132 -12.79 16.91 -7.21
C PRO A 132 -11.36 16.46 -7.52
N PRO A 133 -10.91 15.30 -7.02
CA PRO A 133 -9.60 14.75 -7.36
C PRO A 133 -9.41 14.61 -8.88
N TRP A 134 -8.15 14.68 -9.30
CA TRP A 134 -7.81 14.52 -10.70
C TRP A 134 -8.08 13.09 -11.19
N PRO A 135 -8.58 12.92 -12.43
CA PRO A 135 -8.63 11.61 -13.06
C PRO A 135 -7.26 10.93 -13.09
N TYR A 136 -7.24 9.60 -13.04
CA TYR A 136 -5.98 8.83 -13.00
C TYR A 136 -5.14 8.96 -14.28
N ASP A 137 -5.70 9.38 -15.39
CA ASP A 137 -4.97 9.54 -16.64
C ASP A 137 -4.48 10.98 -16.91
N GLU A 138 -4.79 11.93 -16.03
CA GLU A 138 -4.37 13.33 -16.22
C GLU A 138 -2.96 13.64 -15.70
N ASP A 139 -2.48 12.93 -14.67
CA ASP A 139 -1.12 13.07 -14.16
C ASP A 139 -0.41 11.70 -14.01
N PRO A 140 0.02 11.09 -15.12
CA PRO A 140 0.74 9.82 -15.08
C PRO A 140 2.02 9.87 -14.25
N ALA A 141 2.72 11.01 -14.22
CA ALA A 141 3.97 11.16 -13.50
C ALA A 141 3.77 11.02 -11.97
N HIS A 142 2.67 11.56 -11.43
CA HIS A 142 2.29 11.37 -10.03
C HIS A 142 2.09 9.89 -9.71
N LEU A 143 1.33 9.18 -10.54
CA LEU A 143 1.02 7.77 -10.32
C LEU A 143 2.25 6.87 -10.45
N TYR A 144 3.12 7.13 -11.44
CA TYR A 144 4.36 6.37 -11.61
C TYR A 144 5.29 6.58 -10.42
N ARG A 145 5.44 7.82 -9.95
CA ARG A 145 6.23 8.13 -8.77
C ARG A 145 5.69 7.42 -7.54
N ALA A 146 4.38 7.51 -7.30
CA ALA A 146 3.73 6.83 -6.18
C ALA A 146 3.96 5.31 -6.22
N ALA A 147 3.71 4.68 -7.37
CA ALA A 147 3.92 3.26 -7.55
C ALA A 147 5.39 2.86 -7.33
N LEU A 148 6.33 3.56 -7.97
CA LEU A 148 7.78 3.27 -7.86
C LEU A 148 8.29 3.42 -6.42
N LEU A 149 7.89 4.47 -5.72
CA LEU A 149 8.27 4.69 -4.33
C LEU A 149 7.77 3.55 -3.44
N GLN A 150 6.52 3.16 -3.58
CA GLN A 150 5.92 2.13 -2.74
C GLN A 150 6.47 0.73 -3.05
N ILE A 151 6.61 0.37 -4.33
CA ILE A 151 7.22 -0.90 -4.75
C ILE A 151 8.70 -0.93 -4.34
N GLY A 152 9.45 0.13 -4.66
CA GLY A 152 10.87 0.24 -4.35
C GLY A 152 11.13 0.09 -2.84
N ARG A 153 10.38 0.79 -2.00
CA ARG A 153 10.48 0.65 -0.53
C ARG A 153 10.26 -0.79 -0.08
N SER A 154 9.21 -1.45 -0.57
CA SER A 154 8.91 -2.84 -0.19
C SER A 154 10.01 -3.81 -0.63
N LEU A 155 10.57 -3.64 -1.83
CA LEU A 155 11.62 -4.49 -2.36
C LEU A 155 12.95 -4.26 -1.64
N VAL A 156 13.38 -3.01 -1.47
CA VAL A 156 14.63 -2.67 -0.79
C VAL A 156 14.60 -3.11 0.67
N MET A 157 13.53 -2.84 1.41
CA MET A 157 13.38 -3.31 2.79
C MET A 157 13.47 -4.83 2.90
N ASN A 158 12.85 -5.55 1.96
CA ASN A 158 12.95 -7.02 1.92
C ASN A 158 14.37 -7.48 1.59
N TYR A 159 15.04 -6.84 0.63
CA TYR A 159 16.43 -7.12 0.29
C TYR A 159 17.36 -6.92 1.49
N LEU A 160 17.25 -5.79 2.18
CA LEU A 160 18.04 -5.50 3.37
C LEU A 160 17.79 -6.52 4.50
N ARG A 161 16.56 -6.97 4.66
CA ARG A 161 16.20 -7.99 5.65
C ARG A 161 16.82 -9.35 5.34
N ILE A 162 16.80 -9.76 4.05
CA ILE A 162 17.36 -11.06 3.62
C ILE A 162 18.89 -11.05 3.74
N HIS A 163 19.53 -9.90 3.55
CA HIS A 163 20.99 -9.74 3.60
C HIS A 163 21.48 -9.05 4.87
N ALA A 164 20.74 -9.16 5.98
CA ALA A 164 21.05 -8.50 7.23
C ALA A 164 22.47 -8.80 7.76
N ASP A 165 22.94 -10.02 7.53
CA ASP A 165 24.29 -10.46 7.85
C ASP A 165 25.38 -9.67 7.09
N LYS A 166 25.14 -9.39 5.81
CA LYS A 166 26.12 -8.68 4.94
C LYS A 166 26.14 -7.18 5.19
N ILE A 167 25.02 -6.61 5.63
CA ILE A 167 24.91 -5.17 5.88
C ILE A 167 25.19 -4.80 7.33
N GLY A 168 25.42 -5.78 8.23
CA GLY A 168 25.53 -5.58 9.66
C GLY A 168 26.59 -4.53 10.06
N GLU A 169 27.76 -4.57 9.44
CA GLU A 169 28.83 -3.59 9.70
C GLU A 169 28.50 -2.21 9.11
N VAL A 170 27.99 -2.16 7.89
CA VAL A 170 27.65 -0.91 7.20
C VAL A 170 26.50 -0.20 7.91
N SER A 171 25.51 -0.95 8.39
CA SER A 171 24.36 -0.39 9.10
C SER A 171 24.68 0.24 10.47
N GLN A 172 25.88 0.02 11.00
CA GLN A 172 26.38 0.71 12.20
C GLN A 172 26.88 2.13 11.91
N GLN A 173 27.16 2.46 10.65
CA GLN A 173 27.59 3.79 10.28
C GLN A 173 26.35 4.69 10.08
N PRO A 174 26.30 5.86 10.76
CA PRO A 174 25.18 6.77 10.59
C PRO A 174 25.16 7.32 9.15
N LEU A 175 23.97 7.43 8.59
CA LEU A 175 23.79 8.08 7.29
C LEU A 175 23.88 9.61 7.45
N PRO A 176 24.37 10.34 6.43
CA PRO A 176 24.51 11.80 6.48
C PRO A 176 23.14 12.49 6.27
N ILE A 177 22.27 12.36 7.26
CA ILE A 177 20.87 12.85 7.22
C ILE A 177 20.62 13.78 8.42
N GLY A 178 19.66 14.71 8.25
CA GLY A 178 19.26 15.61 9.34
C GLY A 178 18.32 14.96 10.36
N ASP A 179 18.23 15.57 11.53
CA ASP A 179 17.45 15.08 12.69
C ASP A 179 15.98 14.83 12.36
N GLN A 180 15.36 15.66 11.54
CA GLN A 180 13.97 15.51 11.12
C GLN A 180 13.76 14.20 10.34
N PHE A 181 14.66 13.88 9.42
CA PHE A 181 14.59 12.63 8.66
C PHE A 181 14.85 11.42 9.55
N GLN A 182 15.78 11.55 10.50
CA GLN A 182 16.08 10.50 11.49
C GLN A 182 14.88 10.20 12.39
N SER A 183 14.17 11.20 12.85
CA SER A 183 12.96 11.03 13.68
C SER A 183 11.79 10.43 12.90
N MET A 184 11.70 10.73 11.60
CA MET A 184 10.68 10.18 10.72
C MET A 184 10.94 8.70 10.38
N TYR A 185 12.21 8.31 10.25
CA TYR A 185 12.67 6.97 9.93
C TYR A 185 13.66 6.47 10.99
N PRO A 186 13.19 5.84 12.08
CA PRO A 186 14.02 5.56 13.26
C PRO A 186 15.07 4.48 13.08
N THR A 187 14.97 3.63 12.05
CA THR A 187 15.98 2.59 11.79
C THR A 187 16.86 2.92 10.59
N TRP A 188 18.10 2.44 10.61
CA TRP A 188 19.04 2.61 9.49
C TRP A 188 18.45 2.08 8.17
N GLN A 189 17.77 0.94 8.23
CA GLN A 189 17.15 0.31 7.07
C GLN A 189 16.03 1.19 6.48
N GLU A 190 15.21 1.80 7.32
CA GLU A 190 14.17 2.74 6.87
C GLU A 190 14.79 4.00 6.26
N GLN A 191 15.82 4.55 6.91
CA GLN A 191 16.57 5.72 6.41
C GLN A 191 17.18 5.43 5.04
N PHE A 192 17.96 4.34 4.94
CA PHE A 192 18.60 3.94 3.69
C PHE A 192 17.58 3.71 2.59
N THR A 193 16.52 2.95 2.88
CA THR A 193 15.46 2.64 1.92
C THR A 193 14.82 3.90 1.37
N ASN A 194 14.45 4.84 2.23
CA ASN A 194 13.80 6.07 1.79
C ASN A 194 14.75 7.00 1.02
N LEU A 195 16.03 7.06 1.37
CA LEU A 195 17.03 7.78 0.58
C LEU A 195 17.21 7.14 -0.81
N PHE A 196 17.34 5.82 -0.86
CA PHE A 196 17.59 5.08 -2.10
C PHE A 196 16.44 5.20 -3.11
N VAL A 197 15.19 5.17 -2.65
CA VAL A 197 14.03 5.25 -3.54
C VAL A 197 13.63 6.68 -3.90
N ALA A 198 14.12 7.68 -3.18
CA ALA A 198 13.84 9.10 -3.45
C ALA A 198 14.88 9.75 -4.38
N GLY A 199 16.08 9.17 -4.50
CA GLY A 199 17.17 9.66 -5.36
C GLY A 199 17.17 9.03 -6.71
#